data_8a45ccc34ce4a7eb1403adbe3b9790b1
#
_entry.id   8a45ccc34ce4a7eb1403adbe3b9790b1
#
_cell.length_a   1.000
_cell.length_b   1.000
_cell.length_c   1.000
_cell.angle_alpha   90.00
_cell.angle_beta   90.00
_cell.angle_gamma   90.00
#
_symmetry.space_group_name_H-M   'P 1'
#
loop_
_entity.id
_entity.type
_entity.pdbx_description
1 polymer ?
#
loop_
_entity_poly.entity_id
_entity_poly.type
_entity_poly.pdbx_seq_one_letter_code
_entity_poly.pdbx_strand_id
1 'polypeptide(L)'
;VIDLLHMIDLALFYMGYPDPQHVLAQTFNDFIENKGFKGPWGIPDVADGVTNVESAAHGFIRFTTGQVLSYQVSWAEMNKREEVSVTFQGQKAGGMIRRLFNVDGLDETAIDDCELYVQENGRSVNRSIITEPNEDMGRIRAAQNFIHTIEGVEAPLNTPDQALTLMK
;
A
#
# COMPACT_ATOMS: atom_id res chain seq x y z
N VAL A 1 -8.50 8.04 -2.76
CA VAL A 1 -7.67 7.96 -1.53
C VAL A 1 -7.95 6.71 -0.72
N ILE A 2 -9.15 6.10 -0.81
CA ILE A 2 -9.49 4.90 -0.02
C ILE A 2 -8.49 3.75 -0.24
N ASP A 3 -8.04 3.51 -1.46
CA ASP A 3 -7.06 2.43 -1.74
C ASP A 3 -5.66 2.73 -1.17
N LEU A 4 -5.33 3.99 -0.95
CA LEU A 4 -4.09 4.36 -0.27
C LEU A 4 -4.03 3.80 1.15
N LEU A 5 -5.17 3.64 1.82
CA LEU A 5 -5.20 3.14 3.20
C LEU A 5 -4.52 1.78 3.33
N HIS A 6 -4.63 0.90 2.35
CA HIS A 6 -3.94 -0.39 2.37
C HIS A 6 -2.41 -0.26 2.40
N MET A 7 -1.87 0.71 1.64
CA MET A 7 -0.42 0.92 1.58
C MET A 7 0.10 1.67 2.81
N ILE A 8 -0.68 2.62 3.33
CA ILE A 8 -0.36 3.28 4.60
C ILE A 8 -0.41 2.26 5.74
N ASP A 9 -1.42 1.39 5.80
CA ASP A 9 -1.53 0.35 6.81
C ASP A 9 -0.31 -0.59 6.79
N LEU A 10 0.11 -1.04 5.61
CA LEU A 10 1.31 -1.86 5.47
C LEU A 10 2.57 -1.13 5.95
N ALA A 11 2.71 0.16 5.64
CA ALA A 11 3.83 0.96 6.12
C ALA A 11 3.78 1.13 7.65
N LEU A 12 2.61 1.41 8.22
CA LEU A 12 2.41 1.51 9.67
C LEU A 12 2.69 0.19 10.38
N PHE A 13 2.29 -0.94 9.79
CA PHE A 13 2.61 -2.27 10.31
C PHE A 13 4.12 -2.46 10.45
N TYR A 14 4.91 -2.13 9.43
CA TYR A 14 6.38 -2.21 9.52
C TYR A 14 6.98 -1.22 10.50
N MET A 15 6.34 -0.09 10.75
CA MET A 15 6.80 0.92 11.71
C MET A 15 6.31 0.67 13.15
N GLY A 16 5.41 -0.29 13.38
CA GLY A 16 4.84 -0.59 14.68
C GLY A 16 3.71 0.37 15.10
N TYR A 17 2.98 0.94 14.15
CA TYR A 17 1.83 1.84 14.34
C TYR A 17 2.14 3.06 15.21
N PRO A 18 3.15 3.87 14.89
CA PRO A 18 3.46 5.07 15.64
C PRO A 18 2.37 6.13 15.46
N ASP A 19 2.14 6.95 16.50
CA ASP A 19 1.19 8.07 16.39
C ASP A 19 1.70 9.17 15.44
N PRO A 20 0.87 9.68 14.51
CA PRO A 20 1.22 10.80 13.66
C PRO A 20 1.38 12.09 14.47
N GLN A 21 2.42 12.87 14.15
CA GLN A 21 2.69 14.16 14.79
C GLN A 21 2.40 15.34 13.87
N HIS A 22 2.82 15.24 12.63
CA HIS A 22 2.62 16.26 11.60
C HIS A 22 2.27 15.59 10.27
N VAL A 23 1.29 16.15 9.57
CA VAL A 23 0.89 15.74 8.23
C VAL A 23 0.94 16.95 7.31
N LEU A 24 1.59 16.79 6.16
CA LEU A 24 1.55 17.72 5.05
C LEU A 24 1.08 16.96 3.83
N ALA A 25 -0.04 17.36 3.24
CA ALA A 25 -0.60 16.67 2.09
C ALA A 25 -1.24 17.64 1.10
N GLN A 26 -1.27 17.23 -0.16
CA GLN A 26 -1.96 17.91 -1.24
C GLN A 26 -2.75 16.89 -2.05
N THR A 27 -3.99 17.22 -2.36
CA THR A 27 -4.85 16.40 -3.22
C THR A 27 -5.09 17.09 -4.57
N PHE A 28 -5.39 16.29 -5.58
CA PHE A 28 -5.60 16.72 -6.96
C PHE A 28 -6.80 15.96 -7.55
N ASN A 29 -7.45 16.55 -8.55
CA ASN A 29 -8.57 15.93 -9.29
C ASN A 29 -8.50 16.17 -10.81
N ASP A 30 -7.31 16.45 -11.35
CA ASP A 30 -7.11 16.91 -12.71
C ASP A 30 -7.61 15.94 -13.80
N PHE A 31 -7.59 14.63 -13.53
CA PHE A 31 -7.92 13.58 -14.50
C PHE A 31 -9.30 12.96 -14.31
N ILE A 32 -9.97 13.24 -13.21
CA ILE A 32 -11.17 12.50 -12.82
C ILE A 32 -12.35 12.73 -13.76
N GLU A 33 -12.42 13.90 -14.38
CA GLU A 33 -13.46 14.27 -15.35
C GLU A 33 -13.17 13.79 -16.76
N ASN A 34 -11.96 13.26 -16.99
CA ASN A 34 -11.58 12.77 -18.30
C ASN A 34 -12.19 11.38 -18.55
N LYS A 35 -13.33 11.34 -19.25
CA LYS A 35 -14.07 10.11 -19.57
C LYS A 35 -13.24 9.05 -20.34
N GLY A 36 -12.16 9.45 -20.99
CA GLY A 36 -11.22 8.56 -21.67
C GLY A 36 -10.17 7.95 -20.75
N PHE A 37 -10.01 8.47 -19.54
CA PHE A 37 -9.00 8.05 -18.59
C PHE A 37 -9.62 7.05 -17.61
N LYS A 38 -9.59 5.78 -17.97
CA LYS A 38 -10.13 4.70 -17.14
C LYS A 38 -8.99 3.77 -16.74
N GLY A 39 -8.78 3.66 -15.44
CA GLY A 39 -8.01 2.53 -14.91
C GLY A 39 -8.78 1.21 -15.06
N PRO A 40 -8.13 0.06 -14.93
CA PRO A 40 -8.77 -1.25 -15.07
C PRO A 40 -9.92 -1.48 -14.07
N TRP A 41 -9.93 -0.77 -12.95
CA TRP A 41 -10.96 -0.83 -11.89
C TRP A 41 -12.03 0.27 -12.01
N GLY A 42 -11.90 1.18 -12.97
CA GLY A 42 -12.70 2.39 -13.09
C GLY A 42 -14.00 2.19 -13.89
N ILE A 43 -14.81 1.19 -13.57
CA ILE A 43 -16.16 1.08 -14.12
C ILE A 43 -17.08 1.86 -13.17
N PRO A 44 -17.60 3.05 -13.57
CA PRO A 44 -18.50 3.80 -12.72
C PRO A 44 -19.85 3.07 -12.62
N ASP A 45 -20.41 3.00 -11.42
CA ASP A 45 -21.75 2.45 -11.17
C ASP A 45 -22.84 3.24 -11.91
N VAL A 46 -22.60 4.54 -12.13
CA VAL A 46 -23.48 5.44 -12.87
C VAL A 46 -22.68 6.14 -13.95
N ALA A 47 -23.04 5.91 -15.21
CA ALA A 47 -22.30 6.41 -16.37
C ALA A 47 -22.14 7.94 -16.42
N ASP A 48 -23.12 8.66 -15.90
CA ASP A 48 -23.17 10.14 -15.86
C ASP A 48 -23.10 10.70 -14.42
N GLY A 49 -22.61 9.89 -13.48
CA GLY A 49 -22.42 10.31 -12.08
C GLY A 49 -21.42 11.45 -11.95
N VAL A 50 -21.69 12.37 -11.03
CA VAL A 50 -20.75 13.43 -10.66
C VAL A 50 -19.70 12.85 -9.72
N THR A 51 -18.43 12.95 -10.09
CA THR A 51 -17.31 12.55 -9.22
C THR A 51 -16.83 13.79 -8.45
N ASN A 52 -16.96 13.75 -7.13
CA ASN A 52 -16.60 14.84 -6.22
C ASN A 52 -15.51 14.43 -5.22
N VAL A 53 -14.69 13.45 -5.59
CA VAL A 53 -13.56 12.97 -4.80
C VAL A 53 -12.24 13.30 -5.51
N GLU A 54 -11.17 13.34 -4.75
CA GLU A 54 -9.83 13.49 -5.31
C GLU A 54 -9.41 12.26 -6.13
N SER A 55 -8.66 12.50 -7.21
CA SER A 55 -8.07 11.45 -8.04
C SER A 55 -6.64 11.11 -7.65
N ALA A 56 -5.94 12.03 -6.99
CA ALA A 56 -4.58 11.84 -6.55
C ALA A 56 -4.31 12.55 -5.23
N ALA A 57 -3.34 12.04 -4.47
CA ALA A 57 -2.84 12.66 -3.26
C ALA A 57 -1.33 12.39 -3.10
N HIS A 58 -0.62 13.42 -2.65
CA HIS A 58 0.78 13.34 -2.25
C HIS A 58 0.90 13.86 -0.83
N GLY A 59 1.73 13.22 -0.01
CA GLY A 59 1.88 13.67 1.35
C GLY A 59 3.12 13.15 2.06
N PHE A 60 3.32 13.74 3.23
CA PHE A 60 4.42 13.43 4.12
C PHE A 60 3.88 13.42 5.55
N ILE A 61 4.17 12.35 6.29
CA ILE A 61 3.80 12.18 7.69
C ILE A 61 5.07 12.04 8.51
N ARG A 62 5.19 12.85 9.56
CA ARG A 62 6.18 12.67 10.62
C ARG A 62 5.50 12.10 11.84
N PHE A 63 6.08 11.06 12.40
CA PHE A 63 5.56 10.38 13.59
C PHE A 63 6.26 10.83 14.88
N THR A 64 5.60 10.61 16.02
CA THR A 64 6.13 10.93 17.36
C THR A 64 7.44 10.21 17.66
N THR A 65 7.65 9.04 17.08
CA THR A 65 8.88 8.23 17.18
C THR A 65 10.04 8.73 16.33
N GLY A 66 9.82 9.80 15.53
CA GLY A 66 10.80 10.38 14.62
C GLY A 66 10.88 9.71 13.24
N GLN A 67 10.12 8.64 13.02
CA GLN A 67 9.95 8.02 11.70
C GLN A 67 9.19 8.98 10.78
N VAL A 68 9.36 8.76 9.47
CA VAL A 68 8.66 9.53 8.44
C VAL A 68 8.11 8.59 7.38
N LEU A 69 6.97 8.96 6.82
CA LEU A 69 6.36 8.31 5.65
C LEU A 69 6.08 9.37 4.60
N SER A 70 6.61 9.18 3.39
CA SER A 70 6.16 9.90 2.21
C SER A 70 5.27 8.99 1.39
N TYR A 71 4.17 9.50 0.86
CA TYR A 71 3.26 8.72 0.05
C TYR A 71 2.81 9.47 -1.18
N GLN A 72 2.51 8.70 -2.20
CA GLN A 72 1.89 9.14 -3.43
C GLN A 72 0.86 8.10 -3.84
N VAL A 73 -0.32 8.55 -4.21
CA VAL A 73 -1.39 7.70 -4.74
C VAL A 73 -2.12 8.42 -5.84
N SER A 74 -2.50 7.68 -6.86
CA SER A 74 -3.36 8.18 -7.92
C SER A 74 -4.23 7.07 -8.48
N TRP A 75 -5.48 7.39 -8.78
CA TRP A 75 -6.40 6.57 -9.58
C TRP A 75 -6.17 6.75 -11.07
N ALA A 76 -5.66 7.91 -11.44
CA ALA A 76 -5.52 8.33 -12.81
C ALA A 76 -4.34 9.28 -12.93
N GLU A 77 -3.30 8.84 -13.62
CA GLU A 77 -2.12 9.64 -13.94
C GLU A 77 -1.46 9.14 -15.23
N MET A 78 -0.66 9.98 -15.85
CA MET A 78 0.09 9.60 -17.04
C MET A 78 1.37 8.86 -16.65
N ASN A 79 1.27 7.57 -16.42
CA ASN A 79 2.39 6.70 -16.11
C ASN A 79 2.54 5.57 -17.13
N LYS A 80 3.62 4.82 -17.02
CA LYS A 80 3.90 3.70 -17.93
C LYS A 80 3.04 2.49 -17.62
N ARG A 81 2.81 2.23 -16.33
CA ARG A 81 2.09 1.06 -15.78
C ARG A 81 1.55 1.41 -14.41
N GLU A 82 0.51 0.70 -14.01
CA GLU A 82 0.11 0.68 -12.62
C GLU A 82 1.22 0.03 -11.77
N GLU A 83 1.61 0.71 -10.71
CA GLU A 83 2.61 0.26 -9.75
C GLU A 83 2.11 0.47 -8.34
N VAL A 84 2.28 -0.56 -7.52
CA VAL A 84 2.09 -0.48 -6.08
C VAL A 84 3.40 -0.85 -5.41
N SER A 85 3.96 0.03 -4.60
CA SER A 85 5.25 -0.22 -3.96
C SER A 85 5.33 0.37 -2.56
N VAL A 86 6.08 -0.31 -1.69
CA VAL A 86 6.52 0.19 -0.38
C VAL A 86 8.02 0.02 -0.30
N THR A 87 8.72 1.14 -0.15
CA THR A 87 10.18 1.15 0.08
C THR A 87 10.45 1.64 1.49
N PHE A 88 11.33 0.98 2.20
CA PHE A 88 11.70 1.36 3.55
C PHE A 88 13.20 1.43 3.76
N GLN A 89 13.61 2.31 4.65
CA GLN A 89 14.99 2.45 5.10
C GLN A 89 15.01 2.50 6.63
N GLY A 90 15.62 1.50 7.22
CA GLY A 90 15.85 1.41 8.65
C GLY A 90 17.34 1.53 9.01
N GLN A 91 17.64 1.46 10.30
CA GLN A 91 19.02 1.54 10.80
C GLN A 91 19.85 0.30 10.47
N LYS A 92 19.24 -0.86 10.32
CA LYS A 92 19.92 -2.15 10.11
C LYS A 92 19.77 -2.67 8.69
N ALA A 93 18.70 -2.29 8.01
CA ALA A 93 18.39 -2.77 6.67
C ALA A 93 17.46 -1.78 5.96
N GLY A 94 17.46 -1.83 4.65
CA GLY A 94 16.44 -1.27 3.79
C GLY A 94 15.77 -2.37 3.00
N GLY A 95 14.71 -2.04 2.27
CA GLY A 95 14.04 -3.01 1.42
C GLY A 95 12.92 -2.40 0.60
N MET A 96 12.36 -3.21 -0.25
CA MET A 96 11.27 -2.85 -1.14
C MET A 96 10.35 -4.04 -1.35
N ILE A 97 9.06 -3.75 -1.34
CA ILE A 97 8.02 -4.61 -1.90
C ILE A 97 7.40 -3.83 -3.04
N ARG A 98 7.34 -4.42 -4.21
CA ARG A 98 6.77 -3.79 -5.40
C ARG A 98 5.95 -4.79 -6.19
N ARG A 99 4.76 -4.38 -6.61
CA ARG A 99 3.97 -5.02 -7.64
C ARG A 99 3.87 -4.08 -8.83
N LEU A 100 4.26 -4.55 -9.99
CA LEU A 100 4.14 -3.86 -11.26
C LEU A 100 3.13 -4.62 -12.12
N PHE A 101 1.96 -4.02 -12.34
CA PHE A 101 0.91 -4.63 -13.15
C PHE A 101 1.27 -4.56 -14.64
N ASN A 102 0.76 -5.51 -15.41
CA ASN A 102 0.89 -5.48 -16.85
C ASN A 102 -0.03 -4.41 -17.46
N VAL A 103 0.09 -4.18 -18.76
CA VAL A 103 -0.70 -3.16 -19.47
C VAL A 103 -2.21 -3.42 -19.46
N ASP A 104 -2.64 -4.65 -19.19
CA ASP A 104 -4.03 -5.03 -19.01
C ASP A 104 -4.55 -4.88 -17.58
N GLY A 105 -3.65 -4.57 -16.61
CA GLY A 105 -3.99 -4.41 -15.21
C GLY A 105 -4.42 -5.68 -14.48
N LEU A 106 -4.17 -6.86 -15.06
CA LEU A 106 -4.53 -8.14 -14.45
C LEU A 106 -3.43 -8.65 -13.53
N ASP A 107 -3.82 -9.19 -12.37
CA ASP A 107 -2.92 -9.72 -11.35
C ASP A 107 -2.06 -10.89 -11.85
N GLU A 108 -2.60 -11.74 -12.73
CA GLU A 108 -1.90 -12.91 -13.28
C GLU A 108 -0.67 -12.52 -14.10
N THR A 109 -0.62 -11.29 -14.57
CA THR A 109 0.49 -10.76 -15.36
C THR A 109 1.37 -9.79 -14.59
N ALA A 110 1.16 -9.66 -13.30
CA ALA A 110 1.94 -8.78 -12.42
C ALA A 110 3.37 -9.29 -12.24
N ILE A 111 4.28 -8.36 -12.06
CA ILE A 111 5.67 -8.61 -11.67
C ILE A 111 5.81 -8.21 -10.21
N ASP A 112 6.12 -9.17 -9.36
CA ASP A 112 6.31 -8.95 -7.92
C ASP A 112 7.80 -8.99 -7.58
N ASP A 113 8.28 -7.94 -6.91
CA ASP A 113 9.61 -7.87 -6.35
C ASP A 113 9.52 -7.74 -4.83
N CYS A 114 10.33 -8.51 -4.12
CA CYS A 114 10.55 -8.36 -2.69
C CYS A 114 12.05 -8.42 -2.42
N GLU A 115 12.62 -7.32 -1.97
CA GLU A 115 14.06 -7.17 -1.79
C GLU A 115 14.41 -6.67 -0.40
N LEU A 116 15.53 -7.17 0.12
CA LEU A 116 16.12 -6.71 1.37
C LEU A 116 17.56 -6.24 1.11
N TYR A 117 17.88 -5.04 1.56
CA TYR A 117 19.19 -4.41 1.45
C TYR A 117 19.88 -4.43 2.81
N VAL A 118 20.96 -5.19 2.93
CA VAL A 118 21.66 -5.41 4.20
C VAL A 118 23.16 -5.21 4.05
N GLN A 119 23.87 -5.09 5.17
CA GLN A 119 25.31 -5.13 5.20
C GLN A 119 25.78 -6.47 5.79
N GLU A 120 26.60 -7.21 5.06
CA GLU A 120 27.18 -8.48 5.48
C GLU A 120 28.68 -8.46 5.28
N ASN A 121 29.43 -8.82 6.31
CA ASN A 121 30.89 -8.83 6.28
C ASN A 121 31.52 -7.54 5.72
N GLY A 122 30.92 -6.36 6.07
CA GLY A 122 31.36 -5.04 5.62
C GLY A 122 31.01 -4.70 4.18
N ARG A 123 30.16 -5.51 3.51
CA ARG A 123 29.72 -5.28 2.12
C ARG A 123 28.21 -5.10 2.05
N SER A 124 27.75 -4.22 1.14
CA SER A 124 26.32 -4.13 0.83
C SER A 124 25.89 -5.34 0.02
N VAL A 125 24.78 -5.94 0.43
CA VAL A 125 24.18 -7.13 -0.19
C VAL A 125 22.72 -6.87 -0.44
N ASN A 126 22.25 -7.17 -1.66
CA ASN A 126 20.83 -7.19 -2.01
C ASN A 126 20.37 -8.64 -2.04
N ARG A 127 19.31 -8.93 -1.31
CA ARG A 127 18.68 -10.25 -1.28
C ARG A 127 17.29 -10.15 -1.90
N SER A 128 17.04 -10.95 -2.92
CA SER A 128 15.67 -11.18 -3.40
C SER A 128 15.00 -12.23 -2.51
N ILE A 129 13.79 -11.92 -2.08
CA ILE A 129 12.96 -12.85 -1.32
C ILE A 129 11.95 -13.42 -2.30
N ILE A 130 12.03 -14.72 -2.54
CA ILE A 130 11.10 -15.44 -3.39
C ILE A 130 10.02 -16.04 -2.48
N THR A 131 8.78 -15.64 -2.70
CA THR A 131 7.62 -16.17 -1.99
C THR A 131 6.94 -17.24 -2.86
N GLU A 132 6.27 -18.19 -2.22
CA GLU A 132 5.40 -19.10 -2.94
C GLU A 132 4.22 -18.33 -3.55
N PRO A 133 3.74 -18.74 -4.74
CA PRO A 133 2.54 -18.17 -5.33
C PRO A 133 1.36 -18.24 -4.36
N ASN A 134 0.61 -17.16 -4.26
CA ASN A 134 -0.57 -17.08 -3.42
C ASN A 134 -1.77 -16.67 -4.29
N GLU A 135 -2.47 -17.67 -4.82
CA GLU A 135 -3.59 -17.49 -5.75
C GLU A 135 -4.77 -16.74 -5.13
N ASP A 136 -4.92 -16.79 -3.79
CA ASP A 136 -6.03 -16.14 -3.07
C ASP A 136 -5.67 -14.74 -2.52
N MET A 137 -4.47 -14.25 -2.79
CA MET A 137 -3.95 -12.97 -2.28
C MET A 137 -4.04 -12.85 -0.75
N GLY A 138 -3.92 -13.96 -0.02
CA GLY A 138 -4.00 -13.99 1.45
C GLY A 138 -5.41 -13.91 2.02
N ARG A 139 -6.46 -13.86 1.19
CA ARG A 139 -7.87 -13.74 1.65
C ARG A 139 -8.31 -14.91 2.51
N ILE A 140 -7.93 -16.15 2.15
CA ILE A 140 -8.22 -17.35 2.94
C ILE A 140 -7.56 -17.26 4.31
N ARG A 141 -6.27 -16.89 4.38
CA ARG A 141 -5.56 -16.73 5.65
C ARG A 141 -6.16 -15.63 6.52
N ALA A 142 -6.58 -14.52 5.93
CA ALA A 142 -7.26 -13.45 6.65
C ALA A 142 -8.60 -13.94 7.25
N ALA A 143 -9.40 -14.67 6.48
CA ALA A 143 -10.64 -15.26 6.96
C ALA A 143 -10.41 -16.31 8.06
N GLN A 144 -9.40 -17.15 7.93
CA GLN A 144 -9.00 -18.11 8.95
C GLN A 144 -8.58 -17.43 10.25
N ASN A 145 -7.70 -16.40 10.17
CA ASN A 145 -7.30 -15.63 11.35
C ASN A 145 -8.49 -14.98 12.04
N PHE A 146 -9.45 -14.43 11.28
CA PHE A 146 -10.68 -13.86 11.85
C PHE A 146 -11.48 -14.91 12.65
N ILE A 147 -11.69 -16.11 12.10
CA ILE A 147 -12.39 -17.20 12.78
C ILE A 147 -11.61 -17.64 14.02
N HIS A 148 -10.31 -17.91 13.90
CA HIS A 148 -9.45 -18.33 15.00
C HIS A 148 -9.40 -17.28 16.13
N THR A 149 -9.47 -16.00 15.78
CA THR A 149 -9.54 -14.92 16.78
C THR A 149 -10.85 -14.98 17.58
N ILE A 150 -11.99 -15.23 16.92
CA ILE A 150 -13.28 -15.39 17.59
C ILE A 150 -13.28 -16.62 18.52
N GLU A 151 -12.64 -17.69 18.10
CA GLU A 151 -12.50 -18.93 18.87
C GLU A 151 -11.45 -18.83 20.00
N GLY A 152 -10.69 -17.75 20.06
CA GLY A 152 -9.63 -17.55 21.04
C GLY A 152 -8.38 -18.41 20.81
N VAL A 153 -8.20 -18.94 19.60
CA VAL A 153 -7.08 -19.81 19.22
C VAL A 153 -5.87 -19.01 18.78
N GLU A 154 -6.11 -17.85 18.17
CA GLU A 154 -5.06 -17.01 17.59
C GLU A 154 -5.33 -15.52 17.86
N ALA A 155 -4.28 -14.73 17.99
CA ALA A 155 -4.42 -13.27 18.07
C ALA A 155 -4.81 -12.67 16.70
N PRO A 156 -5.59 -11.57 16.68
CA PRO A 156 -5.91 -10.90 15.42
C PRO A 156 -4.64 -10.35 14.76
N LEU A 157 -4.52 -10.51 13.45
CA LEU A 157 -3.45 -9.88 12.65
C LEU A 157 -3.55 -8.36 12.67
N ASN A 158 -4.79 -7.85 12.63
CA ASN A 158 -5.09 -6.43 12.75
C ASN A 158 -6.08 -6.20 13.88
N THR A 159 -5.85 -5.17 14.69
CA THR A 159 -6.73 -4.81 15.80
C THR A 159 -7.58 -3.59 15.45
N PRO A 160 -8.74 -3.39 16.11
CA PRO A 160 -9.53 -2.16 15.97
C PRO A 160 -8.72 -0.89 16.28
N ASP A 161 -7.80 -0.93 17.26
CA ASP A 161 -6.96 0.21 17.63
C ASP A 161 -5.97 0.58 16.51
N GLN A 162 -5.44 -0.42 15.79
CA GLN A 162 -4.60 -0.19 14.62
C GLN A 162 -5.41 0.45 13.49
N ALA A 163 -6.63 -0.04 13.23
CA ALA A 163 -7.54 0.57 12.26
C ALA A 163 -7.89 2.02 12.62
N LEU A 164 -8.13 2.32 13.90
CA LEU A 164 -8.36 3.69 14.38
C LEU A 164 -7.11 4.57 14.21
N THR A 165 -5.91 4.03 14.39
CA THR A 165 -4.67 4.77 14.16
C THR A 165 -4.49 5.13 12.68
N LEU A 166 -4.87 4.23 11.78
CA LEU A 166 -4.86 4.48 10.34
C LEU A 166 -5.80 5.62 9.92
N MET A 167 -6.88 5.84 10.66
CA MET A 167 -7.88 6.87 10.35
C MET A 167 -7.57 8.26 10.95
N LYS A 168 -6.53 8.37 11.76
CA LYS A 168 -6.07 9.66 12.33
C LYS A 168 -5.31 10.49 11.31
#